data_e43f7859c8af0e95422a3adb15444bf7
#
_entry.id   e43f7859c8af0e95422a3adb15444bf7
#
_cell.length_a   1.000
_cell.length_b   1.000
_cell.length_c   1.000
_cell.angle_alpha   90.00
_cell.angle_beta   90.00
_cell.angle_gamma   90.00
#
_symmetry.space_group_name_H-M   'P 1'
#
loop_
_entity.id
_entity.type
_entity.pdbx_description
1 polymer ?
#
loop_
_entity_poly.entity_id
_entity_poly.type
_entity_poly.pdbx_seq_one_letter_code
_entity_poly.pdbx_strand_id
1 'polypeptide(L)'
;MNQKNIYNSWIVRILVMVLLLSFGILLDYLINDIITNQGLFTVLFLFAGMIVIEYARGGSFHTAGFPLDTKTLQEMMLAVVLGMMPIVGLIIVLSFFDLAHISYCSTFPLSGLVPIIMYAIIEELIFRGMIFQACIDRFSFAPTALLFSTIFATAHISNPSFDALSMINTFLAGLLFSFARYHMRSLWLPIVLHISWNCTLFMTGMTLSGLEISESFMKINLSHDIPSPWLMSSYGIEGTAYCTLALIVMGIIISTIDVPPQRQARIFRMEYTISS
;
A
#
# COMPACT_ATOMS: atom_id res chain seq x y z
N MET A 1 -40.70 6.25 10.23
CA MET A 1 -39.80 7.23 9.60
C MET A 1 -38.40 6.62 9.57
N ASN A 2 -37.97 6.12 8.41
CA ASN A 2 -36.61 5.64 8.24
C ASN A 2 -35.68 6.86 8.28
N GLN A 3 -35.03 7.14 9.40
CA GLN A 3 -33.94 8.09 9.43
C GLN A 3 -32.86 7.54 8.49
N LYS A 4 -32.70 8.20 7.33
CA LYS A 4 -31.59 7.86 6.42
C LYS A 4 -30.30 7.96 7.21
N ASN A 5 -29.60 6.84 7.38
CA ASN A 5 -28.33 6.82 8.09
C ASN A 5 -27.35 7.78 7.38
N ILE A 6 -26.92 8.82 8.10
CA ILE A 6 -26.03 9.86 7.56
C ILE A 6 -24.73 9.28 6.98
N TYR A 7 -24.24 8.17 7.51
CA TYR A 7 -23.03 7.50 7.03
C TYR A 7 -23.21 6.74 5.71
N ASN A 8 -24.42 6.65 5.18
CA ASN A 8 -24.65 6.19 3.81
C ASN A 8 -24.25 7.25 2.77
N SER A 9 -24.14 8.52 3.17
CA SER A 9 -23.61 9.59 2.32
C SER A 9 -22.09 9.41 2.10
N TRP A 10 -21.67 9.32 0.84
CA TRP A 10 -20.25 9.24 0.48
C TRP A 10 -19.47 10.49 0.93
N ILE A 11 -20.09 11.67 0.85
CA ILE A 11 -19.48 12.94 1.28
C ILE A 11 -19.21 12.92 2.78
N VAL A 12 -20.17 12.47 3.61
CA VAL A 12 -20.01 12.40 5.07
C VAL A 12 -18.85 11.46 5.43
N ARG A 13 -18.76 10.32 4.77
CA ARG A 13 -17.65 9.36 4.98
C ARG A 13 -16.29 10.01 4.70
N ILE A 14 -16.17 10.71 3.56
CA ILE A 14 -14.93 11.40 3.21
C ILE A 14 -14.61 12.49 4.23
N LEU A 15 -15.56 13.36 4.59
CA LEU A 15 -15.33 14.45 5.54
C LEU A 15 -14.90 13.93 6.91
N VAL A 16 -15.56 12.89 7.43
CA VAL A 16 -15.19 12.29 8.72
C VAL A 16 -13.78 11.70 8.65
N MET A 17 -13.44 10.98 7.58
CA MET A 17 -12.11 10.38 7.44
C MET A 17 -11.01 11.44 7.29
N VAL A 18 -11.26 12.53 6.57
CA VAL A 18 -10.32 13.65 6.45
C VAL A 18 -10.10 14.35 7.79
N LEU A 19 -11.16 14.54 8.59
CA LEU A 19 -11.04 15.09 9.94
C LEU A 19 -10.23 14.18 10.86
N LEU A 20 -10.48 12.86 10.81
CA LEU A 20 -9.73 11.89 11.62
C LEU A 20 -8.26 11.80 11.18
N LEU A 21 -7.98 11.85 9.89
CA LEU A 21 -6.62 11.94 9.36
C LEU A 21 -5.89 13.19 9.88
N SER A 22 -6.53 14.36 9.75
CA SER A 22 -5.94 15.63 10.20
C SER A 22 -5.68 15.63 11.71
N PHE A 23 -6.61 15.06 12.49
CA PHE A 23 -6.47 14.96 13.95
C PHE A 23 -5.37 13.97 14.34
N GLY A 24 -5.27 12.82 13.66
CA GLY A 24 -4.20 11.85 13.86
C GLY A 24 -2.82 12.46 13.59
N ILE A 25 -2.66 13.14 12.45
CA ILE A 25 -1.41 13.84 12.10
C ILE A 25 -1.05 14.91 13.14
N LEU A 26 -2.04 15.69 13.60
CA LEU A 26 -1.82 16.69 14.64
C LEU A 26 -1.33 16.07 15.95
N LEU A 27 -1.92 14.96 16.39
CA LEU A 27 -1.48 14.26 17.58
C LEU A 27 -0.10 13.64 17.42
N ASP A 28 0.19 13.04 16.27
CA ASP A 28 1.53 12.52 15.97
C ASP A 28 2.57 13.64 16.05
N TYR A 29 2.27 14.83 15.51
CA TYR A 29 3.14 16.00 15.60
C TYR A 29 3.33 16.50 17.03
N LEU A 30 2.25 16.64 17.81
CA LEU A 30 2.30 17.19 19.17
C LEU A 30 2.99 16.26 20.19
N ILE A 31 2.96 14.93 19.94
CA ILE A 31 3.45 13.93 20.90
C ILE A 31 4.80 13.35 20.47
N ASN A 32 5.27 13.64 19.26
CA ASN A 32 6.50 13.08 18.70
C ASN A 32 7.74 13.29 19.60
N ASP A 33 7.83 14.43 20.33
CA ASP A 33 8.92 14.72 21.26
C ASP A 33 8.85 13.87 22.55
N ILE A 34 7.67 13.31 22.88
CA ILE A 34 7.44 12.51 24.09
C ILE A 34 7.58 11.01 23.79
N ILE A 35 7.06 10.60 22.65
CA ILE A 35 7.06 9.21 22.18
C ILE A 35 7.37 9.25 20.69
N THR A 36 8.41 8.54 20.24
CA THR A 36 8.69 8.36 18.81
C THR A 36 7.58 7.52 18.16
N ASN A 37 6.42 8.11 17.95
CA ASN A 37 5.19 7.41 17.58
C ASN A 37 5.01 7.18 16.07
N GLN A 38 5.79 7.90 15.24
CA GLN A 38 5.97 7.67 13.80
C GLN A 38 4.68 7.39 13.03
N GLY A 39 3.60 8.10 13.32
CA GLY A 39 2.31 7.95 12.65
C GLY A 39 1.32 7.01 13.37
N LEU A 40 1.59 6.59 14.61
CA LEU A 40 0.74 5.68 15.37
C LEU A 40 -0.69 6.21 15.54
N PHE A 41 -0.85 7.49 15.92
CA PHE A 41 -2.19 8.08 16.10
C PHE A 41 -2.93 8.19 14.77
N THR A 42 -2.23 8.55 13.69
CA THR A 42 -2.82 8.58 12.35
C THR A 42 -3.38 7.20 11.97
N VAL A 43 -2.61 6.12 12.15
CA VAL A 43 -3.10 4.74 11.91
C VAL A 43 -4.31 4.43 12.78
N LEU A 44 -4.24 4.69 14.09
CA LEU A 44 -5.32 4.38 15.03
C LEU A 44 -6.61 5.11 14.66
N PHE A 45 -6.55 6.41 14.36
CA PHE A 45 -7.75 7.18 14.01
C PHE A 45 -8.34 6.77 12.67
N LEU A 46 -7.51 6.53 11.65
CA LEU A 46 -8.00 6.05 10.36
C LEU A 46 -8.64 4.67 10.49
N PHE A 47 -7.98 3.73 11.16
CA PHE A 47 -8.49 2.38 11.35
C PHE A 47 -9.79 2.38 12.17
N ALA A 48 -9.79 3.04 13.34
CA ALA A 48 -10.98 3.13 14.19
C ALA A 48 -12.14 3.82 13.46
N GLY A 49 -11.87 4.91 12.74
CA GLY A 49 -12.87 5.62 11.95
C GLY A 49 -13.52 4.75 10.89
N MET A 50 -12.72 3.97 10.15
CA MET A 50 -13.23 3.01 9.16
C MET A 50 -14.16 1.99 9.81
N ILE A 51 -13.76 1.41 10.94
CA ILE A 51 -14.55 0.41 11.65
C ILE A 51 -15.85 1.01 12.18
N VAL A 52 -15.78 2.17 12.86
CA VAL A 52 -16.96 2.84 13.43
C VAL A 52 -17.97 3.23 12.34
N ILE A 53 -17.51 3.84 11.24
CA ILE A 53 -18.38 4.22 10.13
C ILE A 53 -19.06 2.98 9.53
N GLU A 54 -18.31 1.89 9.33
CA GLU A 54 -18.87 0.69 8.72
C GLU A 54 -19.89 0.01 9.62
N TYR A 55 -19.64 -0.09 10.92
CA TYR A 55 -20.62 -0.61 11.89
C TYR A 55 -21.86 0.29 11.97
N ALA A 56 -21.69 1.62 11.94
CA ALA A 56 -22.80 2.56 11.92
C ALA A 56 -23.69 2.42 10.67
N ARG A 57 -23.14 1.93 9.56
CA ARG A 57 -23.86 1.59 8.32
C ARG A 57 -24.53 0.22 8.35
N GLY A 58 -24.38 -0.54 9.44
CA GLY A 58 -24.87 -1.91 9.56
C GLY A 58 -23.92 -2.97 8.96
N GLY A 59 -22.69 -2.57 8.65
CA GLY A 59 -21.63 -3.45 8.20
C GLY A 59 -20.90 -4.16 9.34
N SER A 60 -19.67 -4.57 9.10
CA SER A 60 -18.84 -5.35 10.01
C SER A 60 -17.35 -5.08 9.76
N PHE A 61 -16.48 -5.62 10.61
CA PHE A 61 -15.04 -5.62 10.40
C PHE A 61 -14.64 -6.16 9.02
N HIS A 62 -15.32 -7.19 8.56
CA HIS A 62 -15.11 -7.76 7.24
C HIS A 62 -15.45 -6.78 6.10
N THR A 63 -16.61 -6.07 6.20
CA THR A 63 -17.03 -5.12 5.17
C THR A 63 -16.21 -3.83 5.19
N ALA A 64 -15.59 -3.50 6.34
CA ALA A 64 -14.60 -2.43 6.43
C ALA A 64 -13.31 -2.70 5.63
N GLY A 65 -13.12 -3.94 5.16
CA GLY A 65 -11.95 -4.33 4.36
C GLY A 65 -10.98 -5.26 5.09
N PHE A 66 -11.33 -5.73 6.28
CA PHE A 66 -10.49 -6.60 7.09
C PHE A 66 -11.15 -7.96 7.33
N PRO A 67 -11.33 -8.79 6.27
CA PRO A 67 -11.88 -10.11 6.45
C PRO A 67 -10.95 -10.98 7.31
N LEU A 68 -11.55 -11.79 8.19
CA LEU A 68 -10.89 -12.81 8.97
C LEU A 68 -11.53 -14.15 8.62
N ASP A 69 -11.10 -14.73 7.52
CA ASP A 69 -11.55 -16.01 6.98
C ASP A 69 -10.36 -16.93 6.70
N THR A 70 -10.65 -18.15 6.28
CA THR A 70 -9.63 -19.18 6.02
C THR A 70 -8.62 -18.80 4.93
N LYS A 71 -8.96 -17.85 4.07
CA LYS A 71 -8.09 -17.38 2.98
C LYS A 71 -7.21 -16.19 3.38
N THR A 72 -7.53 -15.51 4.48
CA THR A 72 -6.79 -14.30 4.90
C THR A 72 -5.31 -14.56 5.10
N LEU A 73 -4.93 -15.65 5.78
CA LEU A 73 -3.53 -15.98 5.96
C LEU A 73 -2.81 -16.30 4.64
N GLN A 74 -3.47 -17.05 3.74
CA GLN A 74 -2.92 -17.37 2.41
C GLN A 74 -2.72 -16.08 1.58
N GLU A 75 -3.67 -15.15 1.65
CA GLU A 75 -3.60 -13.84 1.02
C GLU A 75 -2.41 -13.02 1.53
N MET A 76 -2.21 -12.98 2.85
CA MET A 76 -1.09 -12.28 3.46
C MET A 76 0.26 -12.93 3.10
N MET A 77 0.36 -14.25 3.12
CA MET A 77 1.57 -14.96 2.72
C MET A 77 1.92 -14.69 1.25
N LEU A 78 0.92 -14.72 0.37
CA LEU A 78 1.13 -14.38 -1.03
C LEU A 78 1.58 -12.93 -1.20
N ALA A 79 0.99 -11.98 -0.46
CA ALA A 79 1.40 -10.59 -0.48
C ALA A 79 2.86 -10.40 -0.08
N VAL A 80 3.33 -11.13 0.95
CA VAL A 80 4.75 -11.16 1.34
C VAL A 80 5.62 -11.64 0.19
N VAL A 81 5.27 -12.76 -0.43
CA VAL A 81 6.04 -13.30 -1.55
C VAL A 81 6.07 -12.34 -2.73
N LEU A 82 4.93 -11.80 -3.14
CA LEU A 82 4.84 -10.85 -4.25
C LEU A 82 5.63 -9.55 -3.99
N GLY A 83 5.64 -9.05 -2.77
CA GLY A 83 6.40 -7.85 -2.42
C GLY A 83 7.91 -8.07 -2.36
N MET A 84 8.35 -9.24 -1.90
CA MET A 84 9.78 -9.55 -1.75
C MET A 84 10.43 -10.07 -3.04
N MET A 85 9.75 -10.98 -3.75
CA MET A 85 10.35 -11.76 -4.85
C MET A 85 10.97 -10.93 -5.98
N PRO A 86 10.37 -9.83 -6.44
CA PRO A 86 11.00 -9.03 -7.50
C PRO A 86 12.34 -8.44 -7.06
N ILE A 87 12.44 -7.95 -5.83
CA ILE A 87 13.65 -7.32 -5.30
C ILE A 87 14.72 -8.40 -5.04
N VAL A 88 14.36 -9.45 -4.32
CA VAL A 88 15.26 -10.56 -4.00
C VAL A 88 15.72 -11.26 -5.28
N GLY A 89 14.82 -11.50 -6.23
CA GLY A 89 15.14 -12.10 -7.52
C GLY A 89 16.14 -11.26 -8.32
N LEU A 90 15.96 -9.93 -8.35
CA LEU A 90 16.93 -9.03 -8.98
C LEU A 90 18.30 -9.12 -8.31
N ILE A 91 18.36 -9.08 -6.97
CA ILE A 91 19.63 -9.18 -6.22
C ILE A 91 20.33 -10.51 -6.53
N ILE A 92 19.60 -11.63 -6.56
CA ILE A 92 20.15 -12.94 -6.91
C ILE A 92 20.75 -12.93 -8.33
N VAL A 93 20.01 -12.40 -9.30
CA VAL A 93 20.47 -12.31 -10.69
C VAL A 93 21.72 -11.44 -10.80
N LEU A 94 21.72 -10.26 -10.20
CA LEU A 94 22.87 -9.36 -10.22
C LEU A 94 24.09 -10.00 -9.55
N SER A 95 23.91 -10.69 -8.41
CA SER A 95 25.00 -11.38 -7.73
C SER A 95 25.51 -12.60 -8.51
N PHE A 96 24.65 -13.32 -9.21
CA PHE A 96 25.05 -14.47 -10.04
C PHE A 96 25.95 -14.04 -11.23
N PHE A 97 25.75 -12.84 -11.75
CA PHE A 97 26.59 -12.28 -12.83
C PHE A 97 27.74 -11.40 -12.32
N ASP A 98 28.08 -11.47 -11.02
CA ASP A 98 29.11 -10.62 -10.39
C ASP A 98 28.88 -9.08 -10.58
N LEU A 99 27.64 -8.69 -10.81
CA LEU A 99 27.24 -7.28 -10.95
C LEU A 99 26.91 -6.63 -9.60
N ALA A 100 26.74 -7.41 -8.54
CA ALA A 100 26.46 -6.94 -7.19
C ALA A 100 27.11 -7.81 -6.14
N HIS A 101 27.67 -7.18 -5.12
CA HIS A 101 28.19 -7.86 -3.91
C HIS A 101 27.37 -7.47 -2.69
N ILE A 102 27.03 -8.45 -1.87
CA ILE A 102 26.26 -8.26 -0.63
C ILE A 102 27.23 -8.09 0.52
N SER A 103 27.10 -7.01 1.28
CA SER A 103 27.75 -6.82 2.56
C SER A 103 26.71 -6.73 3.68
N TYR A 104 27.04 -7.23 4.87
CA TYR A 104 26.12 -7.23 6.00
C TYR A 104 26.54 -6.18 7.01
N CYS A 105 25.55 -5.51 7.61
CA CYS A 105 25.74 -4.57 8.70
C CYS A 105 25.65 -5.32 10.05
N SER A 106 26.38 -4.85 11.04
CA SER A 106 26.47 -5.52 12.36
C SER A 106 25.22 -5.34 13.24
N THR A 107 24.38 -4.35 12.92
CA THR A 107 23.19 -4.01 13.70
C THR A 107 21.92 -4.19 12.88
N PHE A 108 20.87 -4.73 13.53
CA PHE A 108 19.55 -4.82 12.91
C PHE A 108 18.84 -3.47 13.01
N PRO A 109 18.40 -2.85 11.90
CA PRO A 109 17.89 -1.46 11.87
C PRO A 109 16.41 -1.38 12.29
N LEU A 110 16.08 -1.80 13.51
CA LEU A 110 14.69 -1.85 13.99
C LEU A 110 14.03 -0.45 14.06
N SER A 111 14.81 0.57 14.43
CA SER A 111 14.34 1.96 14.53
C SER A 111 13.82 2.52 13.20
N GLY A 112 14.49 2.17 12.10
CA GLY A 112 14.08 2.59 10.76
C GLY A 112 12.96 1.74 10.16
N LEU A 113 12.83 0.47 10.58
CA LEU A 113 11.82 -0.45 10.05
C LEU A 113 10.39 -0.06 10.48
N VAL A 114 10.24 0.39 11.74
CA VAL A 114 8.91 0.77 12.28
C VAL A 114 8.24 1.88 11.47
N PRO A 115 8.89 3.04 11.18
CA PRO A 115 8.26 4.09 10.38
C PRO A 115 7.89 3.61 8.97
N ILE A 116 8.71 2.78 8.34
CA ILE A 116 8.42 2.26 7.00
C ILE A 116 7.13 1.44 6.99
N ILE A 117 6.95 0.58 7.98
CA ILE A 117 5.72 -0.20 8.16
C ILE A 117 4.51 0.73 8.39
N MET A 118 4.68 1.71 9.30
CA MET A 118 3.59 2.63 9.65
C MET A 118 3.16 3.50 8.46
N TYR A 119 4.11 4.04 7.70
CA TYR A 119 3.79 4.85 6.52
C TYR A 119 3.12 4.03 5.43
N ALA A 120 3.55 2.80 5.17
CA ALA A 120 2.88 1.91 4.22
C ALA A 120 1.42 1.63 4.64
N ILE A 121 1.16 1.40 5.95
CA ILE A 121 -0.21 1.24 6.47
C ILE A 121 -1.02 2.52 6.29
N ILE A 122 -0.47 3.70 6.65
CA ILE A 122 -1.15 5.00 6.52
C ILE A 122 -1.56 5.23 5.07
N GLU A 123 -0.65 5.02 4.13
CA GLU A 123 -0.92 5.20 2.71
C GLU A 123 -2.05 4.29 2.23
N GLU A 124 -2.03 3.00 2.59
CA GLU A 124 -3.11 2.09 2.17
C GLU A 124 -4.46 2.42 2.83
N LEU A 125 -4.48 2.88 4.08
CA LEU A 125 -5.70 3.33 4.74
C LEU A 125 -6.27 4.61 4.10
N ILE A 126 -5.42 5.54 3.66
CA ILE A 126 -5.83 6.77 2.96
C ILE A 126 -6.32 6.44 1.55
N PHE A 127 -5.50 5.72 0.76
CA PHE A 127 -5.72 5.54 -0.67
C PHE A 127 -6.63 4.36 -1.03
N ARG A 128 -6.78 3.34 -0.14
CA ARG A 128 -7.59 2.13 -0.40
C ARG A 128 -8.62 1.85 0.71
N GLY A 129 -8.64 2.68 1.73
CA GLY A 129 -9.57 2.57 2.85
C GLY A 129 -10.97 3.11 2.55
N MET A 130 -11.58 3.75 3.58
CA MET A 130 -12.97 4.20 3.53
C MET A 130 -13.23 5.29 2.48
N ILE A 131 -12.27 6.20 2.25
CA ILE A 131 -12.42 7.27 1.24
C ILE A 131 -12.53 6.65 -0.16
N PHE A 132 -11.63 5.72 -0.49
CA PHE A 132 -11.65 4.98 -1.75
C PHE A 132 -12.95 4.19 -1.93
N GLN A 133 -13.39 3.48 -0.87
CA GLN A 133 -14.67 2.75 -0.91
C GLN A 133 -15.86 3.69 -1.11
N ALA A 134 -15.87 4.85 -0.46
CA ALA A 134 -16.92 5.86 -0.64
C ALA A 134 -17.00 6.37 -2.08
N CYS A 135 -15.84 6.54 -2.73
CA CYS A 135 -15.77 6.94 -4.13
C CYS A 135 -16.20 5.80 -5.08
N ILE A 136 -15.83 4.54 -4.80
CA ILE A 136 -16.33 3.40 -5.59
C ILE A 136 -17.84 3.28 -5.52
N ASP A 137 -18.43 3.43 -4.34
CA ASP A 137 -19.88 3.37 -4.13
C ASP A 137 -20.60 4.46 -4.94
N ARG A 138 -19.94 5.58 -5.26
CA ARG A 138 -20.52 6.72 -6.00
C ARG A 138 -20.19 6.72 -7.49
N PHE A 139 -18.95 6.38 -7.86
CA PHE A 139 -18.41 6.61 -9.21
C PHE A 139 -17.97 5.34 -9.93
N SER A 140 -18.09 4.16 -9.32
CA SER A 140 -17.55 2.88 -9.75
C SER A 140 -16.04 2.74 -9.60
N PHE A 141 -15.53 1.50 -9.85
CA PHE A 141 -14.12 1.15 -9.62
C PHE A 141 -13.14 1.88 -10.55
N ALA A 142 -13.37 1.81 -11.86
CA ALA A 142 -12.37 2.25 -12.83
C ALA A 142 -11.99 3.74 -12.69
N PRO A 143 -12.94 4.71 -12.70
CA PRO A 143 -12.59 6.11 -12.53
C PRO A 143 -12.00 6.40 -11.14
N THR A 144 -12.46 5.71 -10.09
CA THR A 144 -11.91 5.87 -8.74
C THR A 144 -10.47 5.36 -8.69
N ALA A 145 -10.17 4.18 -9.24
CA ALA A 145 -8.82 3.64 -9.27
C ALA A 145 -7.85 4.54 -10.05
N LEU A 146 -8.27 5.06 -11.21
CA LEU A 146 -7.46 6.01 -11.99
C LEU A 146 -7.18 7.29 -11.21
N LEU A 147 -8.20 7.89 -10.58
CA LEU A 147 -8.04 9.10 -9.78
C LEU A 147 -7.08 8.90 -8.61
N PHE A 148 -7.29 7.86 -7.80
CA PHE A 148 -6.48 7.61 -6.62
C PHE A 148 -5.04 7.19 -6.96
N SER A 149 -4.84 6.48 -8.08
CA SER A 149 -3.49 6.16 -8.57
C SER A 149 -2.75 7.39 -9.09
N THR A 150 -3.47 8.32 -9.73
CA THR A 150 -2.90 9.61 -10.14
C THR A 150 -2.50 10.44 -8.93
N ILE A 151 -3.38 10.57 -7.91
CA ILE A 151 -3.06 11.29 -6.68
C ILE A 151 -1.89 10.62 -5.96
N PHE A 152 -1.84 9.30 -5.90
CA PHE A 152 -0.74 8.53 -5.29
C PHE A 152 0.60 8.84 -5.99
N ALA A 153 0.64 8.79 -7.32
CA ALA A 153 1.85 9.12 -8.08
C ALA A 153 2.26 10.59 -7.92
N THR A 154 1.30 11.52 -7.94
CA THR A 154 1.59 12.94 -7.79
C THR A 154 2.08 13.30 -6.39
N ALA A 155 1.69 12.57 -5.35
CA ALA A 155 2.19 12.74 -3.99
C ALA A 155 3.70 12.44 -3.87
N HIS A 156 4.28 11.69 -4.82
CA HIS A 156 5.69 11.32 -4.85
C HIS A 156 6.56 12.25 -5.70
N ILE A 157 6.00 13.25 -6.40
CA ILE A 157 6.75 14.13 -7.32
C ILE A 157 7.90 14.87 -6.61
N SER A 158 7.74 15.19 -5.32
CA SER A 158 8.78 15.88 -4.54
C SER A 158 9.93 14.99 -4.08
N ASN A 159 9.83 13.68 -4.30
CA ASN A 159 10.89 12.76 -3.90
C ASN A 159 12.16 12.96 -4.76
N PRO A 160 13.36 12.77 -4.17
CA PRO A 160 14.60 12.90 -4.90
C PRO A 160 14.64 12.02 -6.15
N SER A 161 15.23 12.54 -7.22
CA SER A 161 15.43 11.81 -8.50
C SER A 161 14.14 11.28 -9.16
N PHE A 162 12.98 11.83 -8.82
CA PHE A 162 11.71 11.47 -9.46
C PHE A 162 11.72 11.84 -10.94
N ASP A 163 11.39 10.89 -11.81
CA ASP A 163 11.38 11.04 -13.25
C ASP A 163 10.12 10.46 -13.91
N ALA A 164 10.05 10.47 -15.23
CA ALA A 164 8.87 10.00 -15.96
C ALA A 164 8.61 8.49 -15.74
N LEU A 165 9.64 7.68 -15.58
CA LEU A 165 9.47 6.24 -15.39
C LEU A 165 9.06 5.92 -13.96
N SER A 166 9.61 6.62 -12.96
CA SER A 166 9.14 6.52 -11.58
C SER A 166 7.69 7.00 -11.43
N MET A 167 7.27 8.06 -12.16
CA MET A 167 5.87 8.48 -12.24
C MET A 167 4.96 7.36 -12.75
N ILE A 168 5.34 6.73 -13.88
CA ILE A 168 4.58 5.62 -14.47
C ILE A 168 4.49 4.45 -13.49
N ASN A 169 5.61 4.06 -12.89
CA ASN A 169 5.65 2.92 -11.97
C ASN A 169 4.87 3.18 -10.68
N THR A 170 4.98 4.37 -10.11
CA THR A 170 4.20 4.75 -8.91
C THR A 170 2.70 4.78 -9.23
N PHE A 171 2.32 5.25 -10.43
CA PHE A 171 0.92 5.17 -10.89
C PHE A 171 0.47 3.72 -11.07
N LEU A 172 1.28 2.86 -11.68
CA LEU A 172 0.98 1.42 -11.85
C LEU A 172 0.90 0.70 -10.51
N ALA A 173 1.78 1.01 -9.54
CA ALA A 173 1.66 0.52 -8.17
C ALA A 173 0.34 0.96 -7.54
N GLY A 174 -0.05 2.21 -7.74
CA GLY A 174 -1.34 2.74 -7.35
C GLY A 174 -2.52 1.94 -7.90
N LEU A 175 -2.49 1.61 -9.19
CA LEU A 175 -3.49 0.75 -9.85
C LEU A 175 -3.47 -0.68 -9.31
N LEU A 176 -2.29 -1.26 -9.12
CA LEU A 176 -2.11 -2.61 -8.58
C LEU A 176 -2.75 -2.75 -7.20
N PHE A 177 -2.44 -1.83 -6.27
CA PHE A 177 -3.00 -1.84 -4.93
C PHE A 177 -4.52 -1.60 -4.93
N SER A 178 -5.01 -0.70 -5.81
CA SER A 178 -6.44 -0.45 -5.98
C SER A 178 -7.16 -1.69 -6.53
N PHE A 179 -6.56 -2.37 -7.51
CA PHE A 179 -7.07 -3.61 -8.06
C PHE A 179 -7.06 -4.73 -7.02
N ALA A 180 -5.95 -4.90 -6.28
CA ALA A 180 -5.83 -5.88 -5.20
C ALA A 180 -6.93 -5.69 -4.15
N ARG A 181 -7.16 -4.45 -3.69
CA ARG A 181 -8.23 -4.08 -2.77
C ARG A 181 -9.62 -4.43 -3.31
N TYR A 182 -9.87 -4.08 -4.57
CA TYR A 182 -11.18 -4.30 -5.20
C TYR A 182 -11.44 -5.77 -5.47
N HIS A 183 -10.47 -6.48 -6.08
CA HIS A 183 -10.58 -7.89 -6.44
C HIS A 183 -10.75 -8.78 -5.22
N MET A 184 -9.86 -8.66 -4.23
CA MET A 184 -9.87 -9.51 -3.03
C MET A 184 -10.90 -9.08 -1.98
N ARG A 185 -11.51 -7.92 -2.11
CA ARG A 185 -12.42 -7.34 -1.10
C ARG A 185 -11.75 -7.24 0.29
N SER A 186 -10.45 -6.98 0.29
CA SER A 186 -9.59 -7.03 1.45
C SER A 186 -8.53 -5.94 1.38
N LEU A 187 -8.23 -5.32 2.51
CA LEU A 187 -7.08 -4.42 2.67
C LEU A 187 -5.80 -5.17 3.04
N TRP A 188 -5.91 -6.44 3.45
CA TRP A 188 -4.73 -7.21 3.84
C TRP A 188 -3.74 -7.35 2.69
N LEU A 189 -4.20 -7.69 1.48
CA LEU A 189 -3.31 -7.88 0.33
C LEU A 189 -2.51 -6.61 0.00
N PRO A 190 -3.12 -5.44 -0.26
CA PRO A 190 -2.35 -4.24 -0.60
C PRO A 190 -1.48 -3.76 0.57
N ILE A 191 -1.95 -3.80 1.83
CA ILE A 191 -1.15 -3.41 3.00
C ILE A 191 0.09 -4.29 3.13
N VAL A 192 -0.07 -5.62 3.15
CA VAL A 192 1.05 -6.54 3.36
C VAL A 192 2.02 -6.54 2.17
N LEU A 193 1.52 -6.41 0.94
CA LEU A 193 2.34 -6.30 -0.26
C LEU A 193 3.20 -5.03 -0.22
N HIS A 194 2.60 -3.89 0.11
CA HIS A 194 3.30 -2.61 0.23
C HIS A 194 4.35 -2.63 1.34
N ILE A 195 3.98 -3.13 2.53
CA ILE A 195 4.94 -3.33 3.63
C ILE A 195 6.10 -4.21 3.20
N SER A 196 5.82 -5.35 2.56
CA SER A 196 6.84 -6.32 2.16
C SER A 196 7.80 -5.73 1.13
N TRP A 197 7.29 -4.98 0.16
CA TRP A 197 8.09 -4.27 -0.83
C TRP A 197 9.02 -3.24 -0.14
N ASN A 198 8.46 -2.32 0.62
CA ASN A 198 9.23 -1.25 1.28
C ASN A 198 10.24 -1.80 2.30
N CYS A 199 9.84 -2.79 3.11
CA CYS A 199 10.75 -3.42 4.06
C CYS A 199 11.90 -4.17 3.35
N THR A 200 11.66 -4.79 2.20
CA THR A 200 12.72 -5.48 1.45
C THR A 200 13.73 -4.48 0.89
N LEU A 201 13.27 -3.36 0.30
CA LEU A 201 14.16 -2.27 -0.14
C LEU A 201 14.97 -1.72 1.04
N PHE A 202 14.32 -1.43 2.16
CA PHE A 202 14.98 -0.93 3.36
C PHE A 202 16.03 -1.91 3.90
N MET A 203 15.66 -3.18 4.06
CA MET A 203 16.55 -4.20 4.63
C MET A 203 17.77 -4.50 3.73
N THR A 204 17.63 -4.30 2.43
CA THR A 204 18.71 -4.50 1.44
C THR A 204 19.55 -3.25 1.20
N GLY A 205 19.18 -2.10 1.82
CA GLY A 205 19.87 -0.82 1.61
C GLY A 205 19.72 -0.25 0.22
N MET A 206 18.69 -0.69 -0.52
CA MET A 206 18.33 -0.12 -1.81
C MET A 206 17.50 1.13 -1.63
N THR A 207 17.64 2.08 -2.53
CA THR A 207 16.86 3.33 -2.53
C THR A 207 15.36 3.01 -2.53
N LEU A 208 14.63 3.64 -1.62
CA LEU A 208 13.18 3.52 -1.45
C LEU A 208 12.51 4.81 -1.92
N SER A 209 11.78 4.75 -3.00
CA SER A 209 11.06 5.89 -3.60
C SER A 209 11.93 7.16 -3.71
N GLY A 210 13.18 7.01 -4.16
CA GLY A 210 14.14 8.10 -4.28
C GLY A 210 14.89 8.46 -2.99
N LEU A 211 14.54 7.87 -1.85
CA LEU A 211 15.18 8.14 -0.56
C LEU A 211 16.32 7.15 -0.32
N GLU A 212 17.51 7.68 -0.07
CA GLU A 212 18.67 6.87 0.30
C GLU A 212 18.51 6.27 1.70
N ILE A 213 18.81 4.99 1.84
CA ILE A 213 18.74 4.25 3.10
C ILE A 213 20.12 4.29 3.77
N SER A 214 20.24 5.04 4.86
CA SER A 214 21.48 5.15 5.64
C SER A 214 21.72 3.94 6.54
N GLU A 215 20.64 3.38 7.10
CA GLU A 215 20.68 2.22 8.00
C GLU A 215 19.94 1.04 7.37
N SER A 216 20.65 -0.07 7.16
CA SER A 216 20.06 -1.28 6.57
C SER A 216 20.74 -2.53 7.16
N PHE A 217 20.10 -3.68 7.05
CA PHE A 217 20.70 -4.96 7.44
C PHE A 217 21.75 -5.43 6.44
N MET A 218 21.52 -5.18 5.16
CA MET A 218 22.44 -5.49 4.07
C MET A 218 22.70 -4.22 3.24
N LYS A 219 23.83 -4.19 2.53
CA LYS A 219 24.11 -3.20 1.48
C LYS A 219 24.46 -3.92 0.20
N ILE A 220 23.78 -3.54 -0.88
CA ILE A 220 24.03 -4.06 -2.21
C ILE A 220 25.04 -3.13 -2.87
N ASN A 221 26.28 -3.60 -3.01
CA ASN A 221 27.38 -2.87 -3.66
C ASN A 221 27.44 -3.32 -5.12
N LEU A 222 27.20 -2.41 -6.05
CA LEU A 222 27.27 -2.68 -7.48
C LEU A 222 28.74 -2.69 -7.94
N SER A 223 29.15 -3.73 -8.67
CA SER A 223 30.52 -3.91 -9.15
C SER A 223 30.83 -3.12 -10.42
N HIS A 224 29.78 -2.84 -11.22
CA HIS A 224 29.84 -2.15 -12.51
C HIS A 224 28.65 -1.25 -12.68
N ASP A 225 28.71 -0.31 -13.63
CA ASP A 225 27.57 0.50 -14.02
C ASP A 225 26.50 -0.40 -14.66
N ILE A 226 25.40 -0.59 -13.94
CA ILE A 226 24.26 -1.36 -14.44
C ILE A 226 23.44 -0.46 -15.36
N PRO A 227 23.03 -0.96 -16.55
CA PRO A 227 22.29 -0.14 -17.51
C PRO A 227 21.03 0.49 -16.93
N SER A 228 21.03 1.83 -16.83
CA SER A 228 19.83 2.62 -16.57
C SER A 228 19.11 2.87 -17.92
N PRO A 229 17.78 2.88 -17.98
CA PRO A 229 16.82 2.70 -16.86
C PRO A 229 16.26 1.27 -16.73
N TRP A 230 16.95 0.26 -17.24
CA TRP A 230 16.40 -1.10 -17.29
C TRP A 230 16.31 -1.78 -15.92
N LEU A 231 17.40 -1.75 -15.17
CA LEU A 231 17.54 -2.48 -13.90
C LEU A 231 17.81 -1.59 -12.70
N MET A 232 18.43 -0.42 -12.92
CA MET A 232 18.77 0.54 -11.87
C MET A 232 18.50 1.97 -12.32
N SER A 233 18.10 2.83 -11.38
CA SER A 233 17.95 4.28 -11.57
C SER A 233 18.33 5.03 -10.30
N SER A 234 18.51 6.33 -10.38
CA SER A 234 18.72 7.18 -9.19
C SER A 234 17.51 7.22 -8.25
N TYR A 235 16.32 6.91 -8.74
CA TYR A 235 15.11 6.76 -7.91
C TYR A 235 15.04 5.39 -7.20
N GLY A 236 15.95 4.49 -7.53
CA GLY A 236 15.96 3.11 -7.10
C GLY A 236 15.32 2.17 -8.13
N ILE A 237 15.07 0.92 -7.73
CA ILE A 237 14.42 -0.10 -8.58
C ILE A 237 13.04 0.37 -9.07
N GLU A 238 12.36 1.19 -8.29
CA GLU A 238 11.03 1.74 -8.58
C GLU A 238 11.02 2.70 -9.79
N GLY A 239 12.17 3.25 -10.18
CA GLY A 239 12.36 4.04 -11.39
C GLY A 239 12.84 3.24 -12.60
N THR A 240 12.60 1.92 -12.69
CA THR A 240 13.15 1.06 -13.73
C THR A 240 12.07 0.35 -14.57
N ALA A 241 12.44 -0.05 -15.80
CA ALA A 241 11.58 -0.89 -16.63
C ALA A 241 11.36 -2.28 -16.03
N TYR A 242 12.31 -2.78 -15.24
CA TYR A 242 12.13 -4.00 -14.46
C TYR A 242 10.95 -3.90 -13.47
N CYS A 243 10.85 -2.78 -12.76
CA CYS A 243 9.71 -2.53 -11.85
C CYS A 243 8.38 -2.53 -12.62
N THR A 244 8.33 -1.87 -13.79
CA THR A 244 7.13 -1.89 -14.66
C THR A 244 6.70 -3.33 -14.94
N LEU A 245 7.63 -4.20 -15.36
CA LEU A 245 7.34 -5.60 -15.64
C LEU A 245 6.89 -6.35 -14.39
N ALA A 246 7.55 -6.14 -13.26
CA ALA A 246 7.19 -6.77 -11.98
C ALA A 246 5.76 -6.41 -11.56
N LEU A 247 5.37 -5.13 -11.65
CA LEU A 247 4.02 -4.67 -11.33
C LEU A 247 2.96 -5.30 -12.22
N ILE A 248 3.22 -5.43 -13.52
CA ILE A 248 2.33 -6.10 -14.48
C ILE A 248 2.17 -7.58 -14.12
N VAL A 249 3.28 -8.28 -13.87
CA VAL A 249 3.26 -9.70 -13.51
C VAL A 249 2.50 -9.93 -12.19
N MET A 250 2.74 -9.08 -11.18
CA MET A 250 1.97 -9.14 -9.92
C MET A 250 0.48 -8.94 -10.15
N GLY A 251 0.09 -8.00 -11.00
CA GLY A 251 -1.31 -7.76 -11.36
C GLY A 251 -1.96 -8.98 -12.03
N ILE A 252 -1.24 -9.64 -12.95
CA ILE A 252 -1.68 -10.88 -13.58
C ILE A 252 -1.87 -11.99 -12.53
N ILE A 253 -0.88 -12.20 -11.66
CA ILE A 253 -0.97 -13.22 -10.60
C ILE A 253 -2.18 -12.95 -9.70
N ILE A 254 -2.37 -11.70 -9.22
CA ILE A 254 -3.50 -11.33 -8.37
C ILE A 254 -4.83 -11.60 -9.09
N SER A 255 -4.92 -11.37 -10.40
CA SER A 255 -6.14 -11.59 -11.18
C SER A 255 -6.55 -13.07 -11.27
N THR A 256 -5.62 -14.00 -11.05
CA THR A 256 -5.89 -15.45 -11.07
C THR A 256 -6.33 -16.01 -9.72
N ILE A 257 -6.36 -15.19 -8.66
CA ILE A 257 -6.73 -15.65 -7.33
C ILE A 257 -8.24 -15.72 -7.19
N ASP A 258 -8.75 -16.86 -6.75
CA ASP A 258 -10.17 -17.03 -6.47
C ASP A 258 -10.58 -16.27 -5.21
N VAL A 259 -11.59 -15.41 -5.38
CA VAL A 259 -12.17 -14.66 -4.25
C VAL A 259 -13.14 -15.54 -3.48
N PRO A 260 -13.01 -15.67 -2.16
CA PRO A 260 -13.90 -16.51 -1.35
C PRO A 260 -15.37 -16.13 -1.54
N PRO A 261 -16.28 -17.13 -1.70
CA PRO A 261 -17.71 -16.85 -1.88
C PRO A 261 -18.32 -15.99 -0.78
N GLN A 262 -17.83 -16.09 0.45
CA GLN A 262 -18.27 -15.28 1.60
C GLN A 262 -17.99 -13.80 1.41
N ARG A 263 -16.91 -13.45 0.67
CA ARG A 263 -16.56 -12.07 0.32
C ARG A 263 -17.41 -11.56 -0.85
N GLN A 264 -17.84 -12.44 -1.76
CA GLN A 264 -18.68 -12.11 -2.91
C GLN A 264 -20.15 -11.89 -2.52
N ALA A 265 -20.72 -12.75 -1.69
CA ALA A 265 -22.14 -12.76 -1.34
C ALA A 265 -22.63 -11.50 -0.61
N ARG A 266 -21.75 -10.76 0.08
CA ARG A 266 -22.12 -9.58 0.86
C ARG A 266 -22.30 -8.32 0.01
N ILE A 267 -21.76 -8.26 -1.18
CA ILE A 267 -21.91 -7.12 -2.11
C ILE A 267 -23.33 -7.07 -2.64
N PHE A 268 -23.87 -8.20 -3.04
CA PHE A 268 -25.26 -8.29 -3.50
C PHE A 268 -26.27 -7.83 -2.44
N ARG A 269 -26.00 -8.03 -1.12
CA ARG A 269 -26.87 -7.52 -0.06
C ARG A 269 -26.82 -6.00 0.09
N MET A 270 -25.66 -5.36 -0.09
CA MET A 270 -25.56 -3.90 0.02
C MET A 270 -26.16 -3.19 -1.20
N GLU A 271 -26.02 -3.71 -2.40
CA GLU A 271 -26.65 -3.15 -3.61
C GLU A 271 -28.18 -3.17 -3.50
N TYR A 272 -28.79 -4.23 -2.98
CA TYR A 272 -30.23 -4.30 -2.76
C TYR A 272 -30.76 -3.37 -1.65
N THR A 273 -29.93 -3.06 -0.65
CA THR A 273 -30.33 -2.16 0.45
C THR A 273 -30.17 -0.67 0.08
N ILE A 274 -29.38 -0.35 -0.93
CA ILE A 274 -29.17 1.01 -1.41
C ILE A 274 -30.21 1.38 -2.51
N SER A 275 -30.76 0.39 -3.21
CA SER A 275 -31.77 0.55 -4.26
C SER A 275 -33.21 0.50 -3.77
N SER A 276 -33.46 0.20 -2.51
CA SER A 276 -34.75 0.23 -1.84
C SER A 276 -34.85 1.41 -0.84
#